data_4aeb01ceace946bf06e7eac56946c8ff
#
_entry.id   4aeb01ceace946bf06e7eac56946c8ff
#
_cell.length_a   1.000
_cell.length_b   1.000
_cell.length_c   1.000
_cell.angle_alpha   90.00
_cell.angle_beta   90.00
_cell.angle_gamma   90.00
#
_symmetry.space_group_name_H-M   'P 1'
#
loop_
_entity.id
_entity.type
_entity.pdbx_description
1 polymer ?
#
loop_
_entity_poly.entity_id
_entity_poly.type
_entity_poly.pdbx_seq_one_letter_code
_entity_poly.pdbx_strand_id
1 'polypeptide(L)'
;FGGLFSIKVAKQMADPILVSGTDGVGTKIQLAKLAGKHDTVGIDLVAMCVNDILATGAEPLFFLDYIAVGKLSSEAVAEIVGGIADGCEMAGAALIGGEMAEHPGVMDPHEYDLSGFCVGVVDRPEMLDPNKVESGDILIGLASSGLHSNGYSLARKVCVEGKTTYELRLEREELDGLSVLDALLEPTRIYVKPVRGVLRAFPGAVHALAHITGGGISENLNRALNDQVDAEVHVGTWVMPSIIPWVCRAARLDETEALKTFNMGLGMILAVRPDKAEEVCAFLQAEGEEAFVVGRVVPGSGQVTYVDQELLFVVNDEE
;
A
#
# COMPACT_ATOMS: atom_id res chain seq x y z
N PHE A 1 -11.50 7.54 -29.12
CA PHE A 1 -11.67 8.07 -27.77
C PHE A 1 -11.49 7.01 -26.66
N GLY A 2 -11.56 5.72 -26.98
CA GLY A 2 -11.34 4.65 -26.00
C GLY A 2 -9.92 4.11 -26.05
N GLY A 3 -9.31 3.83 -24.89
CA GLY A 3 -8.07 3.08 -24.78
C GLY A 3 -8.26 1.64 -25.28
N LEU A 4 -7.31 1.11 -26.05
CA LEU A 4 -7.36 -0.25 -26.55
C LEU A 4 -6.29 -1.09 -25.86
N PHE A 5 -6.68 -2.26 -25.35
CA PHE A 5 -5.76 -3.21 -24.73
C PHE A 5 -6.00 -4.62 -25.27
N SER A 6 -4.90 -5.33 -25.59
CA SER A 6 -4.98 -6.69 -26.11
C SER A 6 -5.03 -7.72 -25.00
N ILE A 7 -6.10 -8.48 -24.89
CA ILE A 7 -6.28 -9.55 -23.91
C ILE A 7 -5.59 -10.86 -24.30
N LYS A 8 -4.52 -10.82 -25.12
CA LYS A 8 -3.80 -12.04 -25.54
C LYS A 8 -3.29 -12.87 -24.37
N VAL A 9 -2.98 -12.25 -23.23
CA VAL A 9 -2.58 -12.92 -21.99
C VAL A 9 -3.62 -13.93 -21.53
N ALA A 10 -4.91 -13.64 -21.70
CA ALA A 10 -6.02 -14.50 -21.29
C ALA A 10 -6.19 -15.76 -22.17
N LYS A 11 -5.52 -15.85 -23.33
CA LYS A 11 -5.66 -17.01 -24.22
C LYS A 11 -5.14 -18.34 -23.64
N GLN A 12 -4.26 -18.27 -22.65
CA GLN A 12 -3.68 -19.45 -22.00
C GLN A 12 -4.41 -19.80 -20.69
N MET A 13 -5.37 -19.00 -20.28
CA MET A 13 -6.16 -19.19 -19.07
C MET A 13 -7.35 -20.11 -19.35
N ALA A 14 -7.69 -20.95 -18.38
CA ALA A 14 -8.83 -21.86 -18.47
C ALA A 14 -10.16 -21.14 -18.30
N ASP A 15 -10.21 -20.19 -17.35
CA ASP A 15 -11.38 -19.36 -17.04
C ASP A 15 -10.93 -17.96 -16.58
N PRO A 16 -10.60 -17.06 -17.53
CA PRO A 16 -10.07 -15.74 -17.21
C PRO A 16 -11.12 -14.83 -16.55
N ILE A 17 -10.78 -14.32 -15.38
CA ILE A 17 -11.58 -13.37 -14.60
C ILE A 17 -10.92 -12.00 -14.67
N LEU A 18 -11.68 -10.97 -15.08
CA LEU A 18 -11.24 -9.60 -14.95
C LEU A 18 -11.48 -9.12 -13.53
N VAL A 19 -10.47 -8.49 -12.96
CA VAL A 19 -10.53 -7.83 -11.65
C VAL A 19 -10.30 -6.35 -11.86
N SER A 20 -11.12 -5.52 -11.25
CA SER A 20 -10.97 -4.07 -11.33
C SER A 20 -10.95 -3.44 -9.94
N GLY A 21 -10.12 -2.43 -9.77
CA GLY A 21 -10.04 -1.60 -8.57
C GLY A 21 -10.02 -0.12 -8.94
N THR A 22 -10.60 0.69 -8.09
CA THR A 22 -10.55 2.14 -8.20
C THR A 22 -10.25 2.74 -6.84
N ASP A 23 -9.37 3.71 -6.80
CA ASP A 23 -8.98 4.40 -5.57
C ASP A 23 -8.49 5.81 -5.87
N GLY A 24 -8.26 6.60 -4.82
CA GLY A 24 -7.64 7.92 -4.85
C GLY A 24 -6.40 7.97 -3.99
N VAL A 25 -5.80 9.16 -3.89
CA VAL A 25 -4.63 9.39 -3.01
C VAL A 25 -5.05 9.92 -1.64
N GLY A 26 -6.22 10.54 -1.58
CA GLY A 26 -6.71 11.15 -0.35
C GLY A 26 -5.94 12.41 0.05
N THR A 27 -5.91 12.70 1.35
CA THR A 27 -5.40 13.99 1.86
C THR A 27 -3.87 14.14 1.82
N LYS A 28 -3.12 13.12 1.40
CA LYS A 28 -1.68 13.22 1.10
C LYS A 28 -1.40 14.25 0.01
N ILE A 29 -2.33 14.45 -0.93
CA ILE A 29 -2.27 15.49 -1.98
C ILE A 29 -1.99 16.87 -1.39
N GLN A 30 -2.52 17.19 -0.21
CA GLN A 30 -2.28 18.49 0.42
C GLN A 30 -0.82 18.71 0.80
N LEU A 31 -0.08 17.64 1.09
CA LEU A 31 1.37 17.71 1.34
C LEU A 31 2.16 17.91 0.05
N ALA A 32 1.76 17.24 -1.03
CA ALA A 32 2.34 17.44 -2.35
C ALA A 32 2.23 18.91 -2.80
N LYS A 33 1.06 19.51 -2.59
CA LYS A 33 0.82 20.95 -2.85
C LYS A 33 1.70 21.84 -1.97
N LEU A 34 1.78 21.56 -0.67
CA LEU A 34 2.59 22.34 0.28
C LEU A 34 4.09 22.24 -0.08
N ALA A 35 4.54 21.08 -0.50
CA ALA A 35 5.91 20.83 -0.92
C ALA A 35 6.22 21.35 -2.34
N GLY A 36 5.22 21.57 -3.18
CA GLY A 36 5.41 21.83 -4.61
C GLY A 36 6.04 20.64 -5.32
N LYS A 37 5.70 19.41 -4.90
CA LYS A 37 6.22 18.16 -5.44
C LYS A 37 5.04 17.24 -5.76
N HIS A 38 4.79 17.01 -7.04
CA HIS A 38 3.57 16.34 -7.52
C HIS A 38 3.81 14.98 -8.18
N ASP A 39 5.05 14.58 -8.37
CA ASP A 39 5.46 13.33 -9.01
C ASP A 39 5.13 12.09 -8.15
N THR A 40 5.30 12.16 -6.84
CA THR A 40 5.13 11.00 -5.94
C THR A 40 3.67 10.56 -5.80
N VAL A 41 2.72 11.51 -5.80
CA VAL A 41 1.29 11.18 -5.63
C VAL A 41 0.69 10.43 -6.81
N GLY A 42 1.30 10.53 -8.00
CA GLY A 42 0.96 9.69 -9.14
C GLY A 42 1.30 8.21 -8.90
N ILE A 43 2.46 7.95 -8.27
CA ILE A 43 2.85 6.60 -7.86
C ILE A 43 1.89 6.07 -6.78
N ASP A 44 1.54 6.90 -5.78
CA ASP A 44 0.54 6.54 -4.76
C ASP A 44 -0.78 6.11 -5.39
N LEU A 45 -1.28 6.86 -6.37
CA LEU A 45 -2.53 6.56 -7.04
C LEU A 45 -2.52 5.18 -7.71
N VAL A 46 -1.45 4.87 -8.43
CA VAL A 46 -1.29 3.56 -9.08
C VAL A 46 -1.17 2.47 -8.03
N ALA A 47 -0.33 2.66 -7.01
CA ALA A 47 -0.08 1.67 -5.96
C ALA A 47 -1.36 1.25 -5.24
N MET A 48 -2.22 2.21 -4.86
CA MET A 48 -3.48 1.93 -4.19
C MET A 48 -4.38 1.01 -5.03
N CYS A 49 -4.48 1.28 -6.34
CA CYS A 49 -5.32 0.48 -7.23
C CYS A 49 -4.72 -0.89 -7.55
N VAL A 50 -3.42 -0.97 -7.87
CA VAL A 50 -2.80 -2.23 -8.33
C VAL A 50 -2.55 -3.22 -7.20
N ASN A 51 -2.24 -2.73 -5.99
CA ASN A 51 -2.07 -3.60 -4.82
C ASN A 51 -3.41 -4.23 -4.39
N ASP A 52 -4.53 -3.52 -4.54
CA ASP A 52 -5.85 -4.05 -4.25
C ASP A 52 -6.23 -5.20 -5.19
N ILE A 53 -6.04 -5.03 -6.50
CA ILE A 53 -6.33 -6.13 -7.42
C ILE A 53 -5.35 -7.29 -7.27
N LEU A 54 -4.08 -7.00 -6.90
CA LEU A 54 -3.09 -8.03 -6.59
C LEU A 54 -3.53 -8.94 -5.44
N ALA A 55 -4.27 -8.41 -4.46
CA ALA A 55 -4.78 -9.20 -3.33
C ALA A 55 -5.69 -10.37 -3.75
N THR A 56 -6.25 -10.32 -4.96
CA THR A 56 -6.99 -11.45 -5.56
C THR A 56 -6.10 -12.43 -6.35
N GLY A 57 -4.80 -12.16 -6.47
CA GLY A 57 -3.86 -12.87 -7.33
C GLY A 57 -3.84 -12.37 -8.78
N ALA A 58 -4.59 -11.31 -9.10
CA ALA A 58 -4.65 -10.76 -10.45
C ALA A 58 -3.35 -10.08 -10.89
N GLU A 59 -3.05 -10.18 -12.18
CA GLU A 59 -2.01 -9.43 -12.85
C GLU A 59 -2.60 -8.13 -13.41
N PRO A 60 -2.10 -6.94 -13.02
CA PRO A 60 -2.52 -5.68 -13.61
C PRO A 60 -2.27 -5.66 -15.11
N LEU A 61 -3.25 -5.22 -15.89
CA LEU A 61 -3.17 -5.12 -17.34
C LEU A 61 -3.02 -3.68 -17.79
N PHE A 62 -3.93 -2.83 -17.37
CA PHE A 62 -3.94 -1.42 -17.75
C PHE A 62 -4.53 -0.54 -16.66
N PHE A 63 -4.18 0.74 -16.77
CA PHE A 63 -4.58 1.79 -15.86
C PHE A 63 -5.19 2.97 -16.63
N LEU A 64 -6.13 3.63 -15.99
CA LEU A 64 -6.73 4.88 -16.40
C LEU A 64 -6.78 5.82 -15.19
N ASP A 65 -6.57 7.11 -15.42
CA ASP A 65 -6.67 8.14 -14.38
C ASP A 65 -7.74 9.17 -14.67
N TYR A 66 -8.21 9.83 -13.64
CA TYR A 66 -9.00 11.04 -13.71
C TYR A 66 -8.37 12.12 -12.83
N ILE A 67 -8.08 13.27 -13.44
CA ILE A 67 -7.45 14.42 -12.77
C ILE A 67 -8.46 15.57 -12.75
N ALA A 68 -9.01 15.87 -11.57
CA ALA A 68 -9.83 17.05 -11.34
C ALA A 68 -8.94 18.20 -10.86
N VAL A 69 -9.02 19.39 -11.50
CA VAL A 69 -8.22 20.55 -11.10
C VAL A 69 -9.12 21.78 -10.94
N GLY A 70 -8.81 22.64 -9.99
CA GLY A 70 -9.47 23.94 -9.86
C GLY A 70 -9.09 24.88 -11.00
N LYS A 71 -7.78 24.92 -11.33
CA LYS A 71 -7.20 25.62 -12.47
C LYS A 71 -6.03 24.81 -13.02
N LEU A 72 -5.95 24.70 -14.35
CA LEU A 72 -4.89 23.96 -15.01
C LEU A 72 -3.51 24.61 -14.78
N SER A 73 -2.56 23.81 -14.27
CA SER A 73 -1.13 24.05 -14.35
C SER A 73 -0.50 22.92 -15.15
N SER A 74 0.05 23.24 -16.30
CA SER A 74 0.67 22.26 -17.20
C SER A 74 1.86 21.55 -16.54
N GLU A 75 2.61 22.26 -15.69
CA GLU A 75 3.77 21.75 -14.98
C GLU A 75 3.35 20.73 -13.91
N ALA A 76 2.39 21.09 -13.05
CA ALA A 76 1.91 20.19 -12.01
C ALA A 76 1.25 18.93 -12.60
N VAL A 77 0.45 19.08 -13.65
CA VAL A 77 -0.18 17.95 -14.33
C VAL A 77 0.87 17.05 -14.98
N ALA A 78 1.92 17.61 -15.58
CA ALA A 78 3.00 16.82 -16.17
C ALA A 78 3.74 15.99 -15.11
N GLU A 79 4.00 16.55 -13.92
CA GLU A 79 4.58 15.80 -12.79
C GLU A 79 3.65 14.68 -12.32
N ILE A 80 2.36 14.98 -12.12
CA ILE A 80 1.37 13.98 -11.69
C ILE A 80 1.31 12.82 -12.69
N VAL A 81 1.16 13.12 -13.98
CA VAL A 81 1.08 12.09 -15.04
C VAL A 81 2.40 11.33 -15.17
N GLY A 82 3.54 12.00 -14.98
CA GLY A 82 4.85 11.37 -14.89
C GLY A 82 4.89 10.31 -13.78
N GLY A 83 4.47 10.67 -12.56
CA GLY A 83 4.39 9.75 -11.44
C GLY A 83 3.40 8.58 -11.67
N ILE A 84 2.27 8.84 -12.36
CA ILE A 84 1.33 7.77 -12.76
C ILE A 84 2.02 6.81 -13.75
N ALA A 85 2.75 7.34 -14.73
CA ALA A 85 3.48 6.53 -15.70
C ALA A 85 4.55 5.66 -15.03
N ASP A 86 5.33 6.24 -14.11
CA ASP A 86 6.34 5.53 -13.32
C ASP A 86 5.71 4.41 -12.48
N GLY A 87 4.60 4.70 -11.78
CA GLY A 87 3.85 3.71 -11.02
C GLY A 87 3.33 2.57 -11.91
N CYS A 88 2.82 2.89 -13.10
CA CYS A 88 2.38 1.88 -14.07
C CYS A 88 3.54 1.01 -14.57
N GLU A 89 4.72 1.58 -14.82
CA GLU A 89 5.92 0.83 -15.19
C GLU A 89 6.38 -0.09 -14.04
N MET A 90 6.36 0.41 -12.81
CA MET A 90 6.66 -0.40 -11.61
C MET A 90 5.69 -1.57 -11.47
N ALA A 91 4.40 -1.36 -11.73
CA ALA A 91 3.36 -2.39 -11.67
C ALA A 91 3.36 -3.33 -12.89
N GLY A 92 4.00 -2.96 -14.00
CA GLY A 92 3.90 -3.68 -15.27
C GLY A 92 2.55 -3.50 -15.96
N ALA A 93 1.79 -2.46 -15.62
CA ALA A 93 0.52 -2.10 -16.22
C ALA A 93 0.68 -1.06 -17.34
N ALA A 94 -0.17 -1.09 -18.34
CA ALA A 94 -0.15 -0.08 -19.42
C ALA A 94 -1.02 1.12 -19.03
N LEU A 95 -0.45 2.32 -19.00
CA LEU A 95 -1.25 3.55 -18.94
C LEU A 95 -1.84 3.80 -20.34
N ILE A 96 -3.13 3.50 -20.53
CA ILE A 96 -3.77 3.52 -21.86
C ILE A 96 -4.62 4.75 -22.12
N GLY A 97 -4.76 5.64 -21.15
CA GLY A 97 -5.51 6.87 -21.23
C GLY A 97 -5.89 7.41 -19.89
N GLY A 98 -6.63 8.48 -19.89
CA GLY A 98 -7.13 9.17 -18.72
C GLY A 98 -8.03 10.31 -19.14
N GLU A 99 -8.52 11.07 -18.16
CA GLU A 99 -9.35 12.26 -18.37
C GLU A 99 -8.91 13.36 -17.41
N MET A 100 -9.06 14.60 -17.84
CA MET A 100 -8.80 15.76 -16.99
C MET A 100 -9.88 16.83 -17.18
N ALA A 101 -10.32 17.41 -16.07
CA ALA A 101 -11.30 18.48 -16.11
C ALA A 101 -10.96 19.62 -15.14
N GLU A 102 -11.14 20.86 -15.61
CA GLU A 102 -11.17 22.04 -14.74
C GLU A 102 -12.57 22.20 -14.11
N HIS A 103 -12.58 22.56 -12.83
CA HIS A 103 -13.79 22.80 -12.05
C HIS A 103 -13.82 24.24 -11.48
N PRO A 104 -13.89 25.28 -12.36
CA PRO A 104 -13.86 26.65 -11.93
C PRO A 104 -15.11 26.99 -11.09
N GLY A 105 -14.89 27.63 -9.93
CA GLY A 105 -15.94 27.96 -8.99
C GLY A 105 -16.47 26.81 -8.13
N VAL A 106 -15.98 25.58 -8.33
CA VAL A 106 -16.27 24.40 -7.52
C VAL A 106 -15.06 24.01 -6.69
N MET A 107 -13.87 24.00 -7.30
CA MET A 107 -12.60 23.77 -6.62
C MET A 107 -11.80 25.06 -6.54
N ASP A 108 -11.01 25.22 -5.48
CA ASP A 108 -10.03 26.31 -5.37
C ASP A 108 -9.00 26.19 -6.50
N PRO A 109 -8.52 27.32 -7.10
CA PRO A 109 -7.57 27.28 -8.22
C PRO A 109 -6.30 26.45 -7.99
N HIS A 110 -5.90 26.25 -6.75
CA HIS A 110 -4.71 25.46 -6.40
C HIS A 110 -5.04 24.04 -5.94
N GLU A 111 -6.32 23.68 -5.94
CA GLU A 111 -6.76 22.34 -5.59
C GLU A 111 -6.75 21.39 -6.80
N TYR A 112 -6.43 20.14 -6.53
CA TYR A 112 -6.66 19.03 -7.45
C TYR A 112 -7.01 17.77 -6.67
N ASP A 113 -7.64 16.82 -7.36
CA ASP A 113 -7.93 15.49 -6.85
C ASP A 113 -7.64 14.46 -7.93
N LEU A 114 -7.30 13.24 -7.50
CA LEU A 114 -6.86 12.15 -8.37
C LEU A 114 -7.71 10.92 -8.10
N SER A 115 -8.18 10.29 -9.17
CA SER A 115 -8.83 8.98 -9.11
C SER A 115 -8.18 8.05 -10.13
N GLY A 116 -7.86 6.83 -9.71
CA GLY A 116 -7.30 5.79 -10.56
C GLY A 116 -8.27 4.65 -10.77
N PHE A 117 -8.14 4.00 -11.90
CA PHE A 117 -8.87 2.79 -12.26
C PHE A 117 -7.92 1.78 -12.89
N CYS A 118 -7.78 0.64 -12.26
CA CYS A 118 -6.96 -0.45 -12.76
C CYS A 118 -7.81 -1.67 -13.12
N VAL A 119 -7.45 -2.32 -14.21
CA VAL A 119 -8.01 -3.63 -14.60
C VAL A 119 -6.88 -4.64 -14.68
N GLY A 120 -7.09 -5.78 -14.05
CA GLY A 120 -6.22 -6.94 -14.10
C GLY A 120 -6.95 -8.19 -14.52
N VAL A 121 -6.23 -9.29 -14.64
CA VAL A 121 -6.77 -10.60 -14.99
C VAL A 121 -6.15 -11.68 -14.11
N VAL A 122 -6.94 -12.66 -13.76
CA VAL A 122 -6.49 -13.88 -13.07
C VAL A 122 -7.23 -15.09 -13.66
N ASP A 123 -6.57 -16.24 -13.74
CA ASP A 123 -7.28 -17.49 -14.05
C ASP A 123 -8.03 -17.95 -12.79
N ARG A 124 -9.32 -18.30 -12.92
CA ARG A 124 -10.16 -18.67 -11.76
C ARG A 124 -9.51 -19.75 -10.86
N PRO A 125 -8.87 -20.80 -11.37
CA PRO A 125 -8.18 -21.78 -10.53
C PRO A 125 -7.00 -21.21 -9.71
N GLU A 126 -6.40 -20.11 -10.19
CA GLU A 126 -5.24 -19.45 -9.56
C GLU A 126 -5.64 -18.30 -8.62
N MET A 127 -6.94 -17.98 -8.54
CA MET A 127 -7.41 -16.95 -7.63
C MET A 127 -7.02 -17.27 -6.18
N LEU A 128 -6.53 -16.25 -5.50
CA LEU A 128 -6.35 -16.30 -4.07
C LEU A 128 -7.71 -16.28 -3.38
N ASP A 129 -7.86 -17.11 -2.36
CA ASP A 129 -9.14 -17.32 -1.71
C ASP A 129 -8.94 -17.48 -0.20
N PRO A 130 -9.52 -16.59 0.64
CA PRO A 130 -9.49 -16.71 2.10
C PRO A 130 -9.96 -18.08 2.62
N ASN A 131 -10.83 -18.77 1.88
CA ASN A 131 -11.28 -20.11 2.25
C ASN A 131 -10.19 -21.18 2.17
N LYS A 132 -9.07 -20.89 1.50
CA LYS A 132 -7.90 -21.80 1.44
C LYS A 132 -6.93 -21.59 2.60
N VAL A 133 -7.10 -20.52 3.39
CA VAL A 133 -6.24 -20.26 4.55
C VAL A 133 -6.52 -21.29 5.63
N GLU A 134 -5.44 -21.91 6.13
CA GLU A 134 -5.51 -23.03 7.06
C GLU A 134 -4.70 -22.72 8.33
N SER A 135 -5.11 -23.33 9.43
CA SER A 135 -4.29 -23.30 10.67
C SER A 135 -2.92 -23.91 10.41
N GLY A 136 -1.88 -23.17 10.77
CA GLY A 136 -0.48 -23.52 10.51
C GLY A 136 0.15 -22.69 9.39
N ASP A 137 -0.64 -22.00 8.57
CA ASP A 137 -0.08 -21.06 7.59
C ASP A 137 0.78 -20.00 8.27
N ILE A 138 1.85 -19.62 7.61
CA ILE A 138 2.80 -18.60 8.09
C ILE A 138 2.45 -17.26 7.46
N LEU A 139 2.45 -16.22 8.27
CA LEU A 139 2.24 -14.86 7.80
C LEU A 139 3.58 -14.23 7.44
N ILE A 140 3.75 -13.88 6.16
CA ILE A 140 4.91 -13.14 5.66
C ILE A 140 4.48 -11.71 5.37
N GLY A 141 5.08 -10.75 6.08
CA GLY A 141 4.85 -9.32 5.89
C GLY A 141 5.91 -8.70 4.98
N LEU A 142 5.48 -7.82 4.09
CA LEU A 142 6.35 -6.97 3.27
C LEU A 142 6.36 -5.56 3.84
N ALA A 143 7.56 -5.01 4.02
CA ALA A 143 7.73 -3.66 4.56
C ALA A 143 6.99 -2.60 3.75
N SER A 144 6.42 -1.62 4.43
CA SER A 144 5.97 -0.37 3.82
C SER A 144 7.14 0.62 3.68
N SER A 145 7.01 1.57 2.75
CA SER A 145 7.95 2.68 2.60
C SER A 145 7.73 3.81 3.61
N GLY A 146 6.62 3.78 4.33
CA GLY A 146 6.16 4.81 5.27
C GLY A 146 4.67 4.62 5.55
N LEU A 147 3.95 5.73 5.71
CA LEU A 147 2.50 5.72 5.94
C LEU A 147 1.69 5.24 4.71
N HIS A 148 2.33 5.16 3.55
CA HIS A 148 1.69 4.94 2.26
C HIS A 148 0.71 6.07 1.91
N SER A 149 -0.60 5.78 1.78
CA SER A 149 -1.62 6.79 1.49
C SER A 149 -2.73 6.85 2.55
N ASN A 150 -2.49 6.31 3.75
CA ASN A 150 -3.49 6.21 4.81
C ASN A 150 -3.06 6.96 6.07
N GLY A 151 -4.04 7.42 6.87
CA GLY A 151 -3.79 8.14 8.12
C GLY A 151 -3.36 9.60 7.95
N TYR A 152 -3.39 10.15 6.74
CA TYR A 152 -2.86 11.49 6.43
C TYR A 152 -3.68 12.63 7.03
N SER A 153 -4.97 12.45 7.30
CA SER A 153 -5.75 13.47 8.01
C SER A 153 -5.18 13.73 9.40
N LEU A 154 -4.80 12.67 10.12
CA LEU A 154 -4.17 12.78 11.44
C LEU A 154 -2.71 13.26 11.31
N ALA A 155 -1.91 12.64 10.45
CA ALA A 155 -0.50 13.02 10.26
C ALA A 155 -0.35 14.52 9.92
N ARG A 156 -1.18 15.05 9.01
CA ARG A 156 -1.20 16.47 8.68
C ARG A 156 -1.53 17.34 9.89
N LYS A 157 -2.56 16.96 10.64
CA LYS A 157 -2.98 17.71 11.84
C LYS A 157 -1.88 17.84 12.88
N VAL A 158 -1.15 16.74 13.15
CA VAL A 158 -0.17 16.72 14.25
C VAL A 158 1.25 17.11 13.82
N CYS A 159 1.60 16.84 12.55
CA CYS A 159 2.97 17.03 12.07
C CYS A 159 3.17 18.30 11.25
N VAL A 160 2.10 18.84 10.65
CA VAL A 160 2.18 19.91 9.64
C VAL A 160 1.47 21.18 10.06
N GLU A 161 0.26 21.08 10.61
CA GLU A 161 -0.51 22.27 10.99
C GLU A 161 0.24 23.16 11.98
N GLY A 162 0.23 24.46 11.72
CA GLY A 162 0.91 25.48 12.55
C GLY A 162 2.43 25.57 12.34
N LYS A 163 3.02 24.78 11.45
CA LYS A 163 4.44 24.83 11.10
C LYS A 163 4.65 25.51 9.75
N THR A 164 5.78 26.19 9.63
CA THR A 164 6.20 26.81 8.36
C THR A 164 6.78 25.74 7.41
N THR A 165 6.70 25.99 6.10
CA THR A 165 7.34 25.11 5.10
C THR A 165 8.85 24.98 5.35
N TYR A 166 9.49 26.01 5.87
CA TYR A 166 10.91 25.96 6.24
C TYR A 166 11.16 24.92 7.35
N GLU A 167 10.40 24.95 8.44
CA GLU A 167 10.53 23.97 9.54
C GLU A 167 10.26 22.54 9.09
N LEU A 168 9.31 22.36 8.17
CA LEU A 168 8.95 21.05 7.62
C LEU A 168 9.99 20.48 6.64
N ARG A 169 10.88 21.33 6.09
CA ARG A 169 11.98 20.93 5.20
C ARG A 169 13.31 20.73 5.91
N LEU A 170 13.38 20.97 7.22
CA LEU A 170 14.58 20.69 7.99
C LEU A 170 14.76 19.18 8.14
N GLU A 171 15.94 18.71 7.81
CA GLU A 171 16.37 17.34 8.08
C GLU A 171 16.33 17.04 9.58
N ARG A 172 15.92 15.82 9.93
CA ARG A 172 15.79 15.34 11.31
C ARG A 172 16.49 14.01 11.49
N GLU A 173 17.31 13.92 12.50
CA GLU A 173 18.01 12.68 12.85
C GLU A 173 17.00 11.57 13.18
N GLU A 174 15.89 11.91 13.87
CA GLU A 174 14.82 10.97 14.24
C GLU A 174 14.02 10.44 13.04
N LEU A 175 14.21 11.02 11.85
CA LEU A 175 13.64 10.58 10.58
C LEU A 175 14.72 10.07 9.60
N ASP A 176 15.80 9.51 10.12
CA ASP A 176 16.92 8.98 9.34
C ASP A 176 17.55 10.01 8.39
N GLY A 177 17.55 11.28 8.81
CA GLY A 177 18.06 12.40 8.02
C GLY A 177 17.06 13.00 7.02
N LEU A 178 15.83 12.46 6.94
CA LEU A 178 14.78 13.03 6.09
C LEU A 178 14.13 14.25 6.74
N SER A 179 13.58 15.13 5.92
CA SER A 179 12.65 16.15 6.40
C SER A 179 11.25 15.52 6.66
N VAL A 180 10.42 16.24 7.42
CA VAL A 180 9.03 15.82 7.66
C VAL A 180 8.25 15.69 6.34
N LEU A 181 8.46 16.63 5.41
CA LEU A 181 7.79 16.59 4.11
C LEU A 181 8.27 15.40 3.27
N ASP A 182 9.58 15.13 3.21
CA ASP A 182 10.11 14.03 2.44
C ASP A 182 9.63 12.69 3.00
N ALA A 183 9.71 12.49 4.32
CA ALA A 183 9.25 11.27 4.97
C ALA A 183 7.74 11.03 4.80
N LEU A 184 6.91 12.09 4.80
CA LEU A 184 5.47 11.98 4.57
C LEU A 184 5.10 11.88 3.08
N LEU A 185 5.96 12.30 2.15
CA LEU A 185 5.75 12.20 0.71
C LEU A 185 6.34 10.94 0.09
N GLU A 186 7.02 10.10 0.89
CA GLU A 186 7.50 8.81 0.39
C GLU A 186 6.35 8.04 -0.26
N PRO A 187 6.49 7.64 -1.54
CA PRO A 187 5.39 7.00 -2.25
C PRO A 187 5.05 5.62 -1.71
N THR A 188 3.80 5.25 -1.86
CA THR A 188 3.29 3.90 -1.56
C THR A 188 4.03 2.86 -2.38
N ARG A 189 4.52 1.81 -1.72
CA ARG A 189 5.24 0.70 -2.37
C ARG A 189 4.28 -0.11 -3.26
N ILE A 190 4.76 -0.49 -4.45
CA ILE A 190 4.04 -1.34 -5.40
C ILE A 190 4.60 -2.76 -5.30
N TYR A 191 3.78 -3.72 -4.84
CA TYR A 191 4.19 -5.10 -4.58
C TYR A 191 3.95 -6.06 -5.75
N VAL A 192 3.48 -5.56 -6.90
CA VAL A 192 3.00 -6.40 -8.01
C VAL A 192 4.08 -7.36 -8.53
N LYS A 193 5.26 -6.85 -8.89
CA LYS A 193 6.30 -7.67 -9.50
C LYS A 193 6.82 -8.78 -8.58
N PRO A 194 7.25 -8.49 -7.32
CA PRO A 194 7.75 -9.52 -6.42
C PRO A 194 6.69 -10.55 -6.03
N VAL A 195 5.46 -10.11 -5.72
CA VAL A 195 4.38 -11.03 -5.36
C VAL A 195 3.96 -11.90 -6.54
N ARG A 196 3.83 -11.34 -7.75
CA ARG A 196 3.58 -12.13 -8.96
C ARG A 196 4.72 -13.12 -9.24
N GLY A 197 5.96 -12.74 -8.91
CA GLY A 197 7.11 -13.65 -8.94
C GLY A 197 6.91 -14.87 -8.04
N VAL A 198 6.48 -14.64 -6.79
CA VAL A 198 6.14 -15.71 -5.82
C VAL A 198 5.03 -16.60 -6.35
N LEU A 199 3.92 -16.03 -6.82
CA LEU A 199 2.77 -16.81 -7.31
C LEU A 199 3.14 -17.72 -8.50
N ARG A 200 4.07 -17.28 -9.35
CA ARG A 200 4.59 -18.07 -10.48
C ARG A 200 5.61 -19.12 -10.05
N ALA A 201 6.51 -18.80 -9.12
CA ALA A 201 7.58 -19.70 -8.67
C ALA A 201 7.05 -20.78 -7.72
N PHE A 202 6.03 -20.49 -6.94
CA PHE A 202 5.46 -21.37 -5.91
C PHE A 202 3.94 -21.52 -6.08
N PRO A 203 3.45 -22.15 -7.16
CA PRO A 203 2.01 -22.29 -7.40
C PRO A 203 1.29 -22.95 -6.23
N GLY A 204 0.22 -22.31 -5.73
CA GLY A 204 -0.57 -22.81 -4.61
C GLY A 204 0.09 -22.71 -3.23
N ALA A 205 1.25 -22.06 -3.11
CA ALA A 205 1.89 -21.82 -1.80
C ALA A 205 1.26 -20.66 -1.03
N VAL A 206 0.77 -19.64 -1.73
CA VAL A 206 0.09 -18.50 -1.13
C VAL A 206 -1.41 -18.75 -1.19
N HIS A 207 -2.07 -18.73 -0.04
CA HIS A 207 -3.51 -18.94 0.07
C HIS A 207 -4.29 -17.63 -0.04
N ALA A 208 -3.79 -16.57 0.60
CA ALA A 208 -4.42 -15.25 0.60
C ALA A 208 -3.38 -14.12 0.72
N LEU A 209 -3.79 -12.92 0.33
CA LEU A 209 -3.04 -11.67 0.47
C LEU A 209 -3.91 -10.62 1.16
N ALA A 210 -3.30 -9.79 1.98
CA ALA A 210 -3.91 -8.60 2.56
C ALA A 210 -3.09 -7.36 2.20
N HIS A 211 -3.67 -6.41 1.47
CA HIS A 211 -3.13 -5.07 1.29
C HIS A 211 -3.47 -4.24 2.51
N ILE A 212 -2.46 -3.74 3.22
CA ILE A 212 -2.63 -3.03 4.49
C ILE A 212 -2.82 -1.54 4.23
N THR A 213 -4.05 -1.09 4.39
CA THR A 213 -4.52 0.27 4.14
C THR A 213 -5.21 0.88 5.36
N GLY A 214 -6.22 1.74 5.19
CA GLY A 214 -7.02 2.27 6.30
C GLY A 214 -7.63 1.17 7.14
N GLY A 215 -7.65 1.34 8.46
CA GLY A 215 -8.03 0.31 9.42
C GLY A 215 -6.87 -0.57 9.90
N GLY A 216 -5.65 -0.33 9.39
CA GLY A 216 -4.43 -0.99 9.83
C GLY A 216 -4.40 -2.49 9.52
N ILE A 217 -3.53 -3.22 10.23
CA ILE A 217 -3.33 -4.65 9.97
C ILE A 217 -4.61 -5.45 10.26
N SER A 218 -5.28 -5.19 11.38
CA SER A 218 -6.40 -6.02 11.82
C SER A 218 -7.59 -5.98 10.86
N GLU A 219 -8.00 -4.80 10.38
CA GLU A 219 -9.17 -4.68 9.52
C GLU A 219 -8.92 -5.15 8.07
N ASN A 220 -7.65 -5.20 7.64
CA ASN A 220 -7.30 -5.67 6.31
C ASN A 220 -6.93 -7.15 6.30
N LEU A 221 -6.16 -7.63 7.28
CA LEU A 221 -5.78 -9.03 7.37
C LEU A 221 -6.99 -9.94 7.64
N ASN A 222 -7.98 -9.49 8.41
CA ASN A 222 -9.19 -10.30 8.67
C ASN A 222 -9.98 -10.61 7.39
N ARG A 223 -9.91 -9.76 6.36
CA ARG A 223 -10.54 -10.02 5.05
C ARG A 223 -9.85 -11.16 4.28
N ALA A 224 -8.62 -11.46 4.64
CA ALA A 224 -7.84 -12.57 4.08
C ALA A 224 -7.99 -13.87 4.89
N LEU A 225 -8.84 -13.90 5.93
CA LEU A 225 -9.13 -15.06 6.75
C LEU A 225 -10.56 -15.58 6.50
N ASN A 226 -10.79 -16.83 6.84
CA ASN A 226 -12.12 -17.41 6.93
C ASN A 226 -12.57 -17.52 8.40
N ASP A 227 -13.78 -17.99 8.64
CA ASP A 227 -14.43 -18.08 9.95
C ASP A 227 -13.94 -19.24 10.86
N GLN A 228 -12.92 -19.98 10.43
CA GLN A 228 -12.37 -21.13 11.16
C GLN A 228 -10.95 -20.90 11.65
N VAL A 229 -10.35 -19.75 11.30
CA VAL A 229 -8.97 -19.42 11.63
C VAL A 229 -8.82 -17.99 12.13
N ASP A 230 -7.84 -17.76 12.99
CA ASP A 230 -7.39 -16.44 13.44
C ASP A 230 -5.95 -16.20 12.97
N ALA A 231 -5.54 -14.95 12.89
CA ALA A 231 -4.15 -14.56 12.69
C ALA A 231 -3.53 -14.10 14.00
N GLU A 232 -2.42 -14.70 14.39
CA GLU A 232 -1.50 -14.20 15.44
C GLU A 232 -0.39 -13.40 14.78
N VAL A 233 -0.35 -12.09 15.00
CA VAL A 233 0.68 -11.19 14.49
C VAL A 233 1.68 -10.89 15.62
N HIS A 234 2.95 -11.25 15.40
CA HIS A 234 4.03 -11.10 16.36
C HIS A 234 4.70 -9.74 16.18
N VAL A 235 4.31 -8.77 16.99
CA VAL A 235 4.87 -7.43 16.95
C VAL A 235 6.37 -7.45 17.31
N GLY A 236 7.15 -6.56 16.67
CA GLY A 236 8.61 -6.50 16.88
C GLY A 236 9.43 -7.45 15.99
N THR A 237 8.79 -8.23 15.11
CA THR A 237 9.49 -9.11 14.16
C THR A 237 9.90 -8.42 12.86
N TRP A 238 9.52 -7.17 12.67
CA TRP A 238 9.89 -6.36 11.51
C TRP A 238 10.35 -4.96 11.91
N VAL A 239 11.01 -4.27 11.00
CA VAL A 239 11.47 -2.89 11.20
C VAL A 239 10.41 -1.93 10.66
N MET A 240 10.01 -0.95 11.47
CA MET A 240 9.10 0.11 11.04
C MET A 240 9.88 1.32 10.50
N PRO A 241 9.44 1.95 9.39
CA PRO A 241 9.93 3.27 9.00
C PRO A 241 9.79 4.30 10.12
N SER A 242 10.83 5.09 10.36
CA SER A 242 10.94 6.05 11.48
C SER A 242 9.78 7.06 11.55
N ILE A 243 9.19 7.39 10.40
CA ILE A 243 8.04 8.29 10.32
C ILE A 243 6.81 7.77 11.07
N ILE A 244 6.62 6.45 11.16
CA ILE A 244 5.43 5.86 11.81
C ILE A 244 5.45 6.10 13.31
N PRO A 245 6.47 5.65 14.08
CA PRO A 245 6.53 5.95 15.51
C PRO A 245 6.63 7.47 15.76
N TRP A 246 7.24 8.23 14.86
CA TRP A 246 7.30 9.70 14.99
C TRP A 246 5.93 10.35 14.95
N VAL A 247 5.07 9.96 13.99
CA VAL A 247 3.68 10.46 13.89
C VAL A 247 2.85 9.98 15.09
N CYS A 248 2.99 8.72 15.50
CA CYS A 248 2.27 8.17 16.64
C CYS A 248 2.58 8.94 17.94
N ARG A 249 3.85 9.24 18.18
CA ARG A 249 4.25 10.08 19.34
C ARG A 249 3.68 11.51 19.24
N ALA A 250 3.78 12.15 18.08
CA ALA A 250 3.23 13.48 17.85
C ALA A 250 1.71 13.54 18.08
N ALA A 251 1.00 12.47 17.70
CA ALA A 251 -0.43 12.33 17.90
C ALA A 251 -0.81 11.82 19.29
N ARG A 252 0.14 11.37 20.10
CA ARG A 252 -0.06 10.74 21.41
C ARG A 252 -1.03 9.55 21.35
N LEU A 253 -0.88 8.75 20.29
CA LEU A 253 -1.67 7.53 20.13
C LEU A 253 -1.18 6.46 21.11
N ASP A 254 -2.12 5.72 21.66
CA ASP A 254 -1.80 4.42 22.26
C ASP A 254 -1.60 3.35 21.17
N GLU A 255 -1.07 2.19 21.56
CA GLU A 255 -0.74 1.12 20.64
C GLU A 255 -1.96 0.60 19.88
N THR A 256 -3.11 0.51 20.55
CA THR A 256 -4.36 0.02 19.96
C THR A 256 -4.87 0.96 18.88
N GLU A 257 -4.80 2.27 19.12
CA GLU A 257 -5.18 3.29 18.14
C GLU A 257 -4.21 3.35 16.97
N ALA A 258 -2.90 3.23 17.24
CA ALA A 258 -1.87 3.19 16.20
C ALA A 258 -2.07 2.01 15.25
N LEU A 259 -2.30 0.80 15.79
CA LEU A 259 -2.56 -0.43 15.03
C LEU A 259 -3.81 -0.38 14.15
N LYS A 260 -4.79 0.46 14.50
CA LYS A 260 -6.01 0.69 13.71
C LYS A 260 -5.86 1.81 12.68
N THR A 261 -4.94 2.75 12.93
CA THR A 261 -4.81 3.96 12.11
C THR A 261 -3.79 3.78 10.98
N PHE A 262 -2.68 3.12 11.28
CA PHE A 262 -1.54 3.02 10.39
C PHE A 262 -1.20 1.56 10.02
N ASN A 263 -0.44 1.41 8.93
CA ASN A 263 0.05 0.12 8.46
C ASN A 263 1.16 -0.48 9.36
N MET A 264 1.66 0.27 10.33
CA MET A 264 2.71 -0.09 11.28
C MET A 264 3.97 -0.68 10.64
N GLY A 265 4.30 -0.27 9.42
CA GLY A 265 5.49 -0.71 8.70
C GLY A 265 5.28 -1.90 7.77
N LEU A 266 4.07 -2.42 7.66
CA LEU A 266 3.72 -3.52 6.75
C LEU A 266 2.69 -3.04 5.72
N GLY A 267 3.02 -3.14 4.42
CA GLY A 267 2.09 -2.74 3.36
C GLY A 267 1.34 -3.92 2.73
N MET A 268 1.89 -5.14 2.82
CA MET A 268 1.27 -6.35 2.31
C MET A 268 1.58 -7.51 3.25
N ILE A 269 0.60 -8.40 3.48
CA ILE A 269 0.79 -9.64 4.24
C ILE A 269 0.31 -10.82 3.41
N LEU A 270 1.12 -11.88 3.33
CA LEU A 270 0.84 -13.12 2.64
C LEU A 270 0.56 -14.22 3.66
N ALA A 271 -0.53 -14.97 3.51
CA ALA A 271 -0.74 -16.24 4.19
C ALA A 271 -0.17 -17.37 3.33
N VAL A 272 0.87 -18.02 3.80
CA VAL A 272 1.71 -18.97 3.04
C VAL A 272 1.75 -20.32 3.73
N ARG A 273 1.61 -21.38 2.95
CA ARG A 273 1.78 -22.76 3.45
C ARG A 273 3.09 -22.92 4.24
N PRO A 274 3.07 -23.61 5.39
CA PRO A 274 4.24 -23.70 6.26
C PRO A 274 5.44 -24.38 5.61
N ASP A 275 5.22 -25.36 4.73
CA ASP A 275 6.28 -26.07 4.00
C ASP A 275 6.97 -25.23 2.92
N LYS A 276 6.43 -24.04 2.59
CA LYS A 276 6.97 -23.11 1.58
C LYS A 276 7.34 -21.73 2.12
N ALA A 277 7.02 -21.45 3.36
CA ALA A 277 7.20 -20.11 3.93
C ALA A 277 8.66 -19.62 3.88
N GLU A 278 9.63 -20.45 4.21
CA GLU A 278 11.05 -20.10 4.18
C GLU A 278 11.52 -19.82 2.74
N GLU A 279 11.15 -20.67 1.77
CA GLU A 279 11.50 -20.49 0.37
C GLU A 279 10.87 -19.20 -0.22
N VAL A 280 9.61 -18.92 0.11
CA VAL A 280 8.88 -17.73 -0.33
C VAL A 280 9.51 -16.46 0.27
N CYS A 281 9.81 -16.47 1.57
CA CYS A 281 10.46 -15.34 2.23
C CYS A 281 11.84 -15.05 1.62
N ALA A 282 12.65 -16.08 1.42
CA ALA A 282 13.96 -15.96 0.78
C ALA A 282 13.87 -15.46 -0.68
N PHE A 283 12.88 -15.91 -1.42
CA PHE A 283 12.63 -15.44 -2.80
C PHE A 283 12.31 -13.94 -2.81
N LEU A 284 11.40 -13.47 -1.94
CA LEU A 284 11.05 -12.06 -1.82
C LEU A 284 12.26 -11.20 -1.46
N GLN A 285 13.08 -11.66 -0.52
CA GLN A 285 14.32 -10.97 -0.14
C GLN A 285 15.34 -10.93 -1.30
N ALA A 286 15.42 -11.97 -2.09
CA ALA A 286 16.30 -12.00 -3.28
C ALA A 286 15.81 -11.06 -4.40
N GLU A 287 14.49 -10.82 -4.49
CA GLU A 287 13.89 -9.81 -5.39
C GLU A 287 14.02 -8.36 -4.85
N GLY A 288 14.65 -8.17 -3.68
CA GLY A 288 14.92 -6.87 -3.08
C GLY A 288 13.82 -6.37 -2.14
N GLU A 289 12.87 -7.23 -1.76
CA GLU A 289 11.84 -6.87 -0.77
C GLU A 289 12.34 -7.10 0.66
N GLU A 290 11.99 -6.20 1.56
CA GLU A 290 12.12 -6.42 2.99
C GLU A 290 10.94 -7.28 3.46
N ALA A 291 11.15 -8.60 3.49
CA ALA A 291 10.17 -9.60 3.85
C ALA A 291 10.50 -10.24 5.20
N PHE A 292 9.49 -10.38 6.05
CA PHE A 292 9.61 -10.87 7.43
C PHE A 292 8.55 -11.94 7.71
N VAL A 293 8.88 -12.94 8.50
CA VAL A 293 7.89 -13.79 9.15
C VAL A 293 7.27 -12.99 10.30
N VAL A 294 6.02 -12.58 10.14
CA VAL A 294 5.35 -11.66 11.08
C VAL A 294 4.29 -12.33 11.94
N GLY A 295 4.08 -13.64 11.75
CA GLY A 295 3.09 -14.37 12.54
C GLY A 295 2.70 -15.70 11.92
N ARG A 296 1.56 -16.20 12.38
CA ARG A 296 1.00 -17.48 11.93
C ARG A 296 -0.52 -17.46 12.00
N VAL A 297 -1.12 -18.41 11.29
CA VAL A 297 -2.55 -18.69 11.34
C VAL A 297 -2.81 -19.81 12.35
N VAL A 298 -3.81 -19.62 13.21
CA VAL A 298 -4.22 -20.56 14.26
C VAL A 298 -5.72 -20.87 14.15
N PRO A 299 -6.24 -21.94 14.79
CA PRO A 299 -7.69 -22.16 14.83
C PRO A 299 -8.40 -20.97 15.48
N GLY A 300 -9.53 -20.53 14.90
CA GLY A 300 -10.19 -19.33 15.41
C GLY A 300 -11.54 -19.02 14.76
N SER A 301 -11.83 -17.75 14.56
CA SER A 301 -13.13 -17.23 14.10
C SER A 301 -13.02 -15.98 13.20
N GLY A 302 -11.91 -15.81 12.49
CA GLY A 302 -11.64 -14.68 11.59
C GLY A 302 -11.06 -13.45 12.29
N GLN A 303 -10.46 -13.62 13.48
CA GLN A 303 -9.92 -12.50 14.25
C GLN A 303 -8.42 -12.33 14.00
N VAL A 304 -7.94 -11.10 14.20
CA VAL A 304 -6.52 -10.78 14.22
C VAL A 304 -6.12 -10.40 15.64
N THR A 305 -5.15 -11.10 16.18
CA THR A 305 -4.61 -10.87 17.52
C THR A 305 -3.14 -10.47 17.43
N TYR A 306 -2.70 -9.62 18.34
CA TYR A 306 -1.31 -9.17 18.40
C TYR A 306 -0.62 -9.78 19.60
N VAL A 307 0.56 -10.34 19.37
CA VAL A 307 1.45 -10.89 20.39
C VAL A 307 2.62 -9.91 20.57
N ASP A 308 3.05 -9.69 21.79
CA ASP A 308 4.18 -8.80 22.14
C ASP A 308 3.97 -7.32 21.78
N GLN A 309 2.73 -6.80 21.94
CA GLN A 309 2.35 -5.41 21.62
C GLN A 309 3.27 -4.35 22.26
N GLU A 310 3.75 -4.59 23.48
CA GLU A 310 4.64 -3.67 24.23
C GLU A 310 5.93 -3.30 23.45
N LEU A 311 6.25 -4.02 22.38
CA LEU A 311 7.43 -3.75 21.55
C LEU A 311 7.19 -2.70 20.44
N LEU A 312 5.93 -2.25 20.22
CA LEU A 312 5.62 -1.30 19.15
C LEU A 312 6.26 0.08 19.35
N PHE A 313 6.38 0.51 20.61
CA PHE A 313 6.92 1.82 20.97
C PHE A 313 7.96 1.70 22.08
N VAL A 314 8.91 0.79 21.97
CA VAL A 314 10.09 0.85 22.82
C VAL A 314 10.81 2.16 22.52
N VAL A 315 10.34 3.22 23.18
CA VAL A 315 11.10 4.45 23.34
C VAL A 315 12.19 4.05 24.32
N ASN A 316 13.44 4.09 23.91
CA ASN A 316 14.51 4.22 24.87
C ASN A 316 14.26 5.56 25.57
N ASP A 317 13.62 5.53 26.75
CA ASP A 317 13.56 6.63 27.69
C ASP A 317 14.98 6.82 28.28
N GLU A 318 15.88 7.28 27.42
CA GLU A 318 17.13 7.88 27.82
C GLU A 318 17.24 9.22 27.06
N GLU A 319 16.49 10.24 27.57
CA GLU A 319 16.91 11.62 27.82
C GLU A 319 15.74 12.44 28.37
#